data_a4cfa1fcb72ca05f14c92edbf08f1612
#
_entry.id   a4cfa1fcb72ca05f14c92edbf08f1612
#
_cell.length_a   1.000
_cell.length_b   1.000
_cell.length_c   1.000
_cell.angle_alpha   90.00
_cell.angle_beta   90.00
_cell.angle_gamma   90.00
#
_symmetry.space_group_name_H-M   'P 1'
#
loop_
_entity.id
_entity.type
_entity.pdbx_description
1 polymer ?
#
loop_
_entity_poly.entity_id
_entity_poly.type
_entity_poly.pdbx_seq_one_letter_code
_entity_poly.pdbx_strand_id
1 'polypeptide(L)'
;MGNFKIILFSIILFTNCSGLRNKVIIVPLVPSEVKAEHQSIGDKYMIASQGRFSTTAGKKMFELGGNAVDAAAAISFSISVERPQSTGIGGGGFMLIKTPEMKEPLAIDFREKAPEQAHSKMYLNKQGKVIKNKSLNGIFAVGTPGLVAGVIAAHQKFGKLPLSVVIAPAISLASKGFKVYPELDKALKAKDKVLRKFPSTKKIFFKGNKVLKLGDLLVQKDLSKTLNAISKFGADGFYKGWVAKKIIKTNKYYGGLMTAADLVKYNVKYRKTIKGKYKDNVIYSMAPPSSGGVHIVQILNIVENDNLGKLGPHHSKAIHLVSSAMQQAFADRARYLGDSDFVDVPIDKLISKKYAKSIRDSIQQDAKKLKSVKAGVFKEHDETTHFSVADNKGNVVVSTQTINGWFGSGLVAEGTGIVLNNEMDDFATKVGASNLFGAVGGANNLVAPMKRPLSSMSPTIVLRNNKPILALGTPSGTRILTCVTSVVLNYLEHKLSLYD
;
A
#
# COMPACT_ATOMS: atom_id res chain seq x y z
N MET A 1 20.95 -50.05 -18.99
CA MET A 1 22.29 -49.48 -18.62
C MET A 1 22.03 -48.04 -18.18
N GLY A 2 21.90 -47.84 -16.89
CA GLY A 2 21.60 -46.57 -16.27
C GLY A 2 22.85 -45.87 -15.77
N ASN A 3 22.98 -44.60 -16.07
CA ASN A 3 24.05 -43.76 -15.54
C ASN A 3 23.60 -43.08 -14.25
N PHE A 4 24.04 -43.59 -13.12
CA PHE A 4 24.01 -42.91 -11.82
C PHE A 4 25.10 -41.85 -11.78
N LYS A 5 24.76 -40.57 -11.60
CA LYS A 5 25.73 -39.55 -11.22
C LYS A 5 25.77 -39.46 -9.69
N ILE A 6 26.91 -39.86 -9.16
CA ILE A 6 27.27 -39.76 -7.74
C ILE A 6 27.58 -38.28 -7.45
N ILE A 7 26.82 -37.68 -6.50
CA ILE A 7 27.18 -36.37 -5.92
C ILE A 7 28.09 -36.64 -4.73
N LEU A 8 29.36 -36.20 -4.84
CA LEU A 8 30.36 -36.30 -3.78
C LEU A 8 30.06 -35.22 -2.73
N PHE A 9 29.70 -35.65 -1.51
CA PHE A 9 29.73 -34.82 -0.31
C PHE A 9 31.16 -34.74 0.22
N SER A 10 31.80 -33.58 0.13
CA SER A 10 33.06 -33.34 0.84
C SER A 10 32.78 -32.93 2.27
N ILE A 11 32.93 -33.85 3.21
CA ILE A 11 32.98 -33.57 4.64
C ILE A 11 34.37 -33.04 4.97
N ILE A 12 34.48 -31.78 5.32
CA ILE A 12 35.71 -31.21 5.87
C ILE A 12 35.61 -31.23 7.39
N LEU A 13 36.36 -32.11 8.02
CA LEU A 13 36.59 -32.13 9.46
C LEU A 13 37.52 -30.97 9.83
N PHE A 14 37.06 -30.04 10.67
CA PHE A 14 37.93 -29.04 11.29
C PHE A 14 38.24 -29.47 12.72
N THR A 15 39.55 -29.71 12.96
CA THR A 15 40.13 -29.80 14.28
C THR A 15 40.21 -28.44 14.95
N ASN A 16 39.92 -28.43 16.25
CA ASN A 16 39.91 -27.25 17.12
C ASN A 16 41.19 -26.43 17.09
N CYS A 17 41.04 -25.11 16.89
CA CYS A 17 41.93 -24.11 17.46
C CYS A 17 41.10 -22.88 17.83
N SER A 18 41.24 -22.49 19.09
CA SER A 18 40.61 -21.38 19.78
C SER A 18 40.80 -20.01 19.08
N GLY A 19 39.69 -19.40 18.69
CA GLY A 19 39.68 -18.05 18.18
C GLY A 19 38.28 -17.76 17.62
N LEU A 20 37.48 -16.94 18.31
CA LEU A 20 36.17 -16.48 17.89
C LEU A 20 36.25 -15.80 16.50
N ARG A 21 36.10 -16.58 15.44
CA ARG A 21 35.84 -16.08 14.08
C ARG A 21 34.33 -16.13 13.86
N ASN A 22 33.73 -14.97 13.69
CA ASN A 22 32.37 -14.83 13.23
C ASN A 22 32.18 -15.66 11.94
N LYS A 23 31.42 -16.77 12.05
CA LYS A 23 30.99 -17.52 10.87
C LYS A 23 30.02 -16.66 10.10
N VAL A 24 30.42 -16.16 8.94
CA VAL A 24 29.53 -15.67 7.91
C VAL A 24 28.77 -16.90 7.40
N ILE A 25 27.50 -17.02 7.77
CA ILE A 25 26.63 -18.02 7.17
C ILE A 25 26.30 -17.51 5.77
N ILE A 26 27.02 -18.02 4.77
CA ILE A 26 26.62 -17.85 3.37
C ILE A 26 25.47 -18.79 3.16
N VAL A 27 24.25 -18.27 3.19
CA VAL A 27 23.07 -18.99 2.70
C VAL A 27 23.25 -19.11 1.19
N PRO A 28 23.43 -20.32 0.61
CA PRO A 28 23.46 -20.43 -0.84
C PRO A 28 22.12 -19.94 -1.37
N LEU A 29 22.14 -18.94 -2.27
CA LEU A 29 21.01 -18.63 -3.10
C LEU A 29 20.73 -19.88 -3.94
N VAL A 30 19.76 -20.67 -3.51
CA VAL A 30 19.17 -21.68 -4.38
C VAL A 30 18.55 -20.87 -5.53
N PRO A 31 18.94 -21.06 -6.80
CA PRO A 31 18.17 -20.53 -7.90
C PRO A 31 16.79 -21.15 -7.76
N SER A 32 15.80 -20.37 -7.33
CA SER A 32 14.43 -20.84 -7.42
C SER A 32 14.19 -21.05 -8.91
N GLU A 33 13.93 -22.29 -9.33
CA GLU A 33 13.22 -22.56 -10.57
C GLU A 33 11.80 -22.00 -10.41
N VAL A 34 11.70 -20.67 -10.32
CA VAL A 34 10.43 -19.98 -10.32
C VAL A 34 9.98 -20.04 -11.78
N LYS A 35 8.99 -20.87 -12.01
CA LYS A 35 8.38 -21.02 -13.33
C LYS A 35 7.98 -19.66 -13.87
N ALA A 36 8.13 -19.45 -15.17
CA ALA A 36 7.79 -18.24 -15.93
C ALA A 36 6.32 -17.75 -15.82
N GLU A 37 5.54 -18.33 -14.93
CA GLU A 37 4.14 -18.02 -14.67
C GLU A 37 3.88 -16.62 -14.08
N HIS A 38 4.94 -15.95 -13.56
CA HIS A 38 4.84 -14.62 -12.93
C HIS A 38 5.36 -13.48 -13.80
N GLN A 39 5.82 -13.76 -15.01
CA GLN A 39 6.31 -12.77 -15.96
C GLN A 39 5.50 -12.82 -17.24
N SER A 40 5.14 -11.65 -17.76
CA SER A 40 4.46 -11.51 -19.05
C SER A 40 5.05 -10.35 -19.85
N ILE A 41 5.00 -10.46 -21.16
CA ILE A 41 5.38 -9.43 -22.12
C ILE A 41 4.16 -9.09 -22.96
N GLY A 42 3.92 -7.83 -23.21
CA GLY A 42 2.80 -7.36 -24.03
C GLY A 42 3.15 -6.08 -24.77
N ASP A 43 2.63 -5.95 -25.97
CA ASP A 43 2.83 -4.81 -26.88
C ASP A 43 1.67 -3.82 -26.90
N LYS A 44 0.47 -4.23 -26.50
CA LYS A 44 -0.74 -3.40 -26.51
C LYS A 44 -1.02 -2.78 -25.15
N TYR A 45 -0.89 -3.56 -24.10
CA TYR A 45 -1.05 -3.12 -22.71
C TYR A 45 -0.41 -4.11 -21.75
N MET A 46 -0.14 -3.64 -20.53
CA MET A 46 0.31 -4.47 -19.42
C MET A 46 -0.47 -4.14 -18.15
N ILE A 47 -0.79 -5.20 -17.40
CA ILE A 47 -1.44 -5.10 -16.09
C ILE A 47 -0.67 -5.97 -15.11
N ALA A 48 -0.23 -5.37 -14.00
CA ALA A 48 0.27 -6.07 -12.84
C ALA A 48 -0.66 -5.79 -11.66
N SER A 49 -1.34 -6.80 -11.14
CA SER A 49 -2.20 -6.67 -9.97
C SER A 49 -2.19 -7.94 -9.11
N GLN A 50 -2.59 -7.81 -7.85
CA GLN A 50 -2.58 -8.90 -6.87
C GLN A 50 -3.82 -9.81 -6.94
N GLY A 51 -4.71 -9.63 -7.91
CA GLY A 51 -5.93 -10.40 -8.03
C GLY A 51 -6.20 -10.90 -9.44
N ARG A 52 -6.57 -12.17 -9.57
CA ARG A 52 -6.89 -12.79 -10.87
C ARG A 52 -8.13 -12.15 -11.51
N PHE A 53 -9.19 -11.97 -10.72
CA PHE A 53 -10.45 -11.40 -11.24
C PHE A 53 -10.29 -9.91 -11.54
N SER A 54 -9.54 -9.17 -10.73
CA SER A 54 -9.26 -7.76 -10.97
C SER A 54 -8.38 -7.56 -12.19
N THR A 55 -7.35 -8.40 -12.43
CA THR A 55 -6.55 -8.38 -13.66
C THR A 55 -7.44 -8.63 -14.89
N THR A 56 -8.34 -9.63 -14.80
CA THR A 56 -9.30 -9.94 -15.87
C THR A 56 -10.25 -8.76 -16.14
N ALA A 57 -10.71 -8.07 -15.08
CA ALA A 57 -11.55 -6.89 -15.23
C ALA A 57 -10.82 -5.75 -15.97
N GLY A 58 -9.56 -5.49 -15.63
CA GLY A 58 -8.73 -4.50 -16.34
C GLY A 58 -8.51 -4.87 -17.80
N LYS A 59 -8.18 -6.15 -18.10
CA LYS A 59 -8.05 -6.67 -19.46
C LYS A 59 -9.33 -6.43 -20.26
N LYS A 60 -10.49 -6.70 -19.68
CA LYS A 60 -11.80 -6.51 -20.33
C LYS A 60 -12.02 -5.06 -20.77
N MET A 61 -11.54 -4.07 -20.02
CA MET A 61 -11.66 -2.66 -20.41
C MET A 61 -10.88 -2.35 -21.67
N PHE A 62 -9.68 -2.90 -21.84
CA PHE A 62 -8.92 -2.75 -23.09
C PHE A 62 -9.62 -3.43 -24.28
N GLU A 63 -10.18 -4.61 -24.09
CA GLU A 63 -10.96 -5.33 -25.11
C GLU A 63 -12.20 -4.54 -25.58
N LEU A 64 -12.77 -3.70 -24.69
CA LEU A 64 -13.91 -2.83 -24.99
C LEU A 64 -13.49 -1.45 -25.54
N GLY A 65 -12.21 -1.23 -25.85
CA GLY A 65 -11.70 0.02 -26.41
C GLY A 65 -11.39 1.10 -25.36
N GLY A 66 -11.41 0.77 -24.08
CA GLY A 66 -10.99 1.62 -22.99
C GLY A 66 -9.48 1.89 -22.96
N ASN A 67 -9.05 2.73 -22.04
CA ASN A 67 -7.65 3.08 -21.82
C ASN A 67 -7.14 2.56 -20.45
N ALA A 68 -5.87 2.89 -20.13
CA ALA A 68 -5.26 2.48 -18.86
C ALA A 68 -6.02 2.97 -17.63
N VAL A 69 -6.75 4.11 -17.69
CA VAL A 69 -7.54 4.62 -16.57
C VAL A 69 -8.84 3.85 -16.38
N ASP A 70 -9.52 3.46 -17.47
CA ASP A 70 -10.69 2.56 -17.39
C ASP A 70 -10.29 1.22 -16.77
N ALA A 71 -9.16 0.66 -17.22
CA ALA A 71 -8.62 -0.58 -16.66
C ALA A 71 -8.28 -0.43 -15.17
N ALA A 72 -7.62 0.65 -14.78
CA ALA A 72 -7.28 0.94 -13.38
C ALA A 72 -8.53 1.09 -12.50
N ALA A 73 -9.58 1.75 -12.99
CA ALA A 73 -10.85 1.89 -12.25
C ALA A 73 -11.56 0.53 -12.10
N ALA A 74 -11.61 -0.27 -13.15
CA ALA A 74 -12.20 -1.62 -13.10
C ALA A 74 -11.42 -2.54 -12.16
N ILE A 75 -10.08 -2.46 -12.14
CA ILE A 75 -9.23 -3.17 -11.19
C ILE A 75 -9.53 -2.70 -9.77
N SER A 76 -9.58 -1.39 -9.50
CA SER A 76 -9.84 -0.84 -8.16
C SER A 76 -11.14 -1.36 -7.56
N PHE A 77 -12.24 -1.35 -8.31
CA PHE A 77 -13.52 -1.87 -7.84
C PHE A 77 -13.51 -3.40 -7.71
N SER A 78 -12.92 -4.11 -8.65
CA SER A 78 -12.90 -5.58 -8.65
C SER A 78 -12.00 -6.14 -7.55
N ILE A 79 -10.83 -5.54 -7.30
CA ILE A 79 -9.92 -5.98 -6.25
C ILE A 79 -10.47 -5.67 -4.86
N SER A 80 -11.32 -4.63 -4.74
CA SER A 80 -12.07 -4.34 -3.52
C SER A 80 -13.09 -5.43 -3.15
N VAL A 81 -13.54 -6.21 -4.13
CA VAL A 81 -14.39 -7.39 -3.94
C VAL A 81 -13.56 -8.64 -3.72
N GLU A 82 -12.51 -8.82 -4.53
CA GLU A 82 -11.67 -10.01 -4.56
C GLU A 82 -10.78 -10.15 -3.32
N ARG A 83 -10.24 -9.02 -2.82
CA ARG A 83 -9.31 -8.98 -1.68
C ARG A 83 -9.87 -8.20 -0.48
N PRO A 84 -11.04 -8.61 0.07
CA PRO A 84 -11.71 -7.87 1.16
C PRO A 84 -10.87 -7.78 2.44
N GLN A 85 -9.83 -8.62 2.56
CA GLN A 85 -8.88 -8.58 3.67
C GLN A 85 -7.87 -7.44 3.56
N SER A 86 -7.56 -6.94 2.35
CA SER A 86 -6.43 -6.02 2.12
C SER A 86 -6.88 -4.65 1.64
N THR A 87 -8.00 -4.56 0.95
CA THR A 87 -8.55 -3.33 0.38
C THR A 87 -10.06 -3.39 0.27
N GLY A 88 -10.69 -2.27 0.01
CA GLY A 88 -12.15 -2.20 -0.13
C GLY A 88 -12.65 -0.78 -0.38
N ILE A 89 -13.89 -0.67 -0.85
CA ILE A 89 -14.52 0.65 -1.08
C ILE A 89 -14.76 1.44 0.22
N GLY A 90 -14.59 0.80 1.38
CA GLY A 90 -14.58 1.46 2.70
C GLY A 90 -13.21 1.97 3.13
N GLY A 91 -12.23 1.98 2.24
CA GLY A 91 -10.86 2.42 2.45
C GLY A 91 -10.48 3.65 1.65
N GLY A 92 -9.18 3.77 1.36
CA GLY A 92 -8.60 4.85 0.57
C GLY A 92 -7.29 4.47 -0.12
N GLY A 93 -6.53 5.49 -0.52
CA GLY A 93 -5.27 5.24 -1.21
C GLY A 93 -4.73 6.43 -1.98
N PHE A 94 -3.80 6.12 -2.89
CA PHE A 94 -3.15 7.07 -3.78
C PHE A 94 -3.01 6.49 -5.18
N MET A 95 -3.08 7.36 -6.19
CA MET A 95 -2.92 7.01 -7.59
C MET A 95 -2.04 8.04 -8.29
N LEU A 96 -1.10 7.57 -9.11
CA LEU A 96 -0.40 8.43 -10.07
C LEU A 96 -0.86 8.07 -11.47
N ILE A 97 -1.13 9.10 -12.27
CA ILE A 97 -1.53 8.97 -13.67
C ILE A 97 -0.57 9.78 -14.53
N LYS A 98 0.01 9.18 -15.55
CA LYS A 98 0.81 9.82 -16.59
C LYS A 98 0.19 9.51 -17.95
N THR A 99 -0.17 10.54 -18.69
CA THR A 99 -0.54 10.43 -20.10
C THR A 99 0.53 11.06 -20.98
N PRO A 100 0.61 10.77 -22.28
CA PRO A 100 1.60 11.38 -23.16
C PRO A 100 1.61 12.90 -23.14
N GLU A 101 0.43 13.52 -23.01
CA GLU A 101 0.24 14.98 -23.04
C GLU A 101 0.73 15.67 -21.75
N MET A 102 0.86 14.92 -20.66
CA MET A 102 1.31 15.47 -19.39
C MET A 102 2.84 15.61 -19.38
N LYS A 103 3.34 16.75 -18.89
CA LYS A 103 4.77 16.93 -18.60
C LYS A 103 5.22 16.07 -17.41
N GLU A 104 4.39 16.00 -16.36
CA GLU A 104 4.63 15.27 -15.12
C GLU A 104 3.39 14.45 -14.73
N PRO A 105 3.54 13.32 -14.04
CA PRO A 105 2.41 12.56 -13.53
C PRO A 105 1.56 13.37 -12.55
N LEU A 106 0.23 13.21 -12.63
CA LEU A 106 -0.71 13.75 -11.65
C LEU A 106 -0.87 12.76 -10.49
N ALA A 107 -0.76 13.25 -9.27
CA ALA A 107 -1.05 12.48 -8.07
C ALA A 107 -2.47 12.77 -7.56
N ILE A 108 -3.26 11.73 -7.34
CA ILE A 108 -4.60 11.79 -6.74
C ILE A 108 -4.51 11.17 -5.36
N ASP A 109 -4.80 11.99 -4.34
CA ASP A 109 -4.85 11.61 -2.94
C ASP A 109 -6.31 11.41 -2.54
N PHE A 110 -6.65 10.15 -2.33
CA PHE A 110 -7.94 9.71 -1.78
C PHE A 110 -7.77 8.94 -0.46
N ARG A 111 -6.73 9.33 0.31
CA ARG A 111 -6.48 8.85 1.67
C ARG A 111 -7.68 9.15 2.55
N GLU A 112 -7.97 8.28 3.48
CA GLU A 112 -9.00 8.46 4.49
C GLU A 112 -8.74 9.72 5.32
N LYS A 113 -9.81 10.30 5.86
CA LYS A 113 -9.74 11.45 6.77
C LYS A 113 -10.23 11.07 8.16
N ALA A 114 -9.61 11.65 9.18
CA ALA A 114 -10.20 11.64 10.51
C ALA A 114 -11.58 12.33 10.46
N PRO A 115 -12.61 11.80 11.14
CA PRO A 115 -13.90 12.48 11.30
C PRO A 115 -13.72 13.88 11.91
N GLU A 116 -14.64 14.79 11.64
CA GLU A 116 -14.62 16.17 12.17
C GLU A 116 -14.61 16.21 13.70
N GLN A 117 -15.21 15.21 14.36
CA GLN A 117 -15.22 15.08 15.81
C GLN A 117 -14.00 14.37 16.41
N ALA A 118 -13.04 13.92 15.58
CA ALA A 118 -11.84 13.28 16.07
C ALA A 118 -10.89 14.28 16.77
N HIS A 119 -10.18 13.81 17.77
CA HIS A 119 -9.25 14.66 18.53
C HIS A 119 -8.04 13.87 19.04
N SER A 120 -6.93 14.55 19.34
CA SER A 120 -5.63 13.93 19.66
C SER A 120 -5.64 13.01 20.89
N LYS A 121 -6.58 13.20 21.81
CA LYS A 121 -6.69 12.40 23.06
C LYS A 121 -7.68 11.23 22.93
N MET A 122 -8.34 11.01 21.78
CA MET A 122 -9.42 10.01 21.64
C MET A 122 -8.98 8.57 21.92
N TYR A 123 -7.69 8.28 21.83
CA TYR A 123 -7.11 6.96 22.11
C TYR A 123 -6.47 6.83 23.49
N LEU A 124 -6.56 7.85 24.32
CA LEU A 124 -5.99 7.85 25.65
C LEU A 124 -7.06 7.65 26.73
N ASN A 125 -6.71 6.95 27.79
CA ASN A 125 -7.53 6.88 28.99
C ASN A 125 -7.33 8.16 29.85
N LYS A 126 -8.05 8.25 30.98
CA LYS A 126 -7.96 9.41 31.90
C LYS A 126 -6.56 9.65 32.46
N GLN A 127 -5.71 8.61 32.49
CA GLN A 127 -4.32 8.67 32.95
C GLN A 127 -3.32 8.95 31.80
N GLY A 128 -3.79 9.27 30.58
CA GLY A 128 -2.96 9.54 29.42
C GLY A 128 -2.26 8.30 28.82
N LYS A 129 -2.68 7.08 29.20
CA LYS A 129 -2.18 5.83 28.61
C LYS A 129 -3.00 5.45 27.39
N VAL A 130 -2.33 4.91 26.36
CA VAL A 130 -3.00 4.42 25.14
C VAL A 130 -3.94 3.26 25.46
N ILE A 131 -5.19 3.35 25.00
CA ILE A 131 -6.20 2.31 25.13
C ILE A 131 -5.90 1.24 24.07
N LYS A 132 -5.52 0.04 24.53
CA LYS A 132 -5.10 -1.07 23.66
C LYS A 132 -6.15 -1.40 22.59
N ASN A 133 -5.72 -1.48 21.35
CA ASN A 133 -6.53 -1.85 20.17
C ASN A 133 -7.69 -0.91 19.81
N LYS A 134 -7.86 0.24 20.47
CA LYS A 134 -8.95 1.16 20.16
C LYS A 134 -8.79 1.81 18.79
N SER A 135 -7.55 2.05 18.34
CA SER A 135 -7.22 2.52 16.99
C SER A 135 -7.26 1.42 15.92
N LEU A 136 -7.29 0.14 16.34
CA LEU A 136 -7.17 -1.01 15.43
C LEU A 136 -8.50 -1.68 15.13
N ASN A 137 -9.39 -1.81 16.12
CA ASN A 137 -10.58 -2.64 16.00
C ASN A 137 -11.86 -1.86 16.34
N GLY A 138 -12.90 -2.07 15.56
CA GLY A 138 -14.19 -1.45 15.75
C GLY A 138 -14.26 -0.01 15.25
N ILE A 139 -15.32 0.68 15.64
CA ILE A 139 -15.74 1.93 14.98
C ILE A 139 -14.80 3.12 15.19
N PHE A 140 -14.08 3.19 16.34
CA PHE A 140 -13.13 4.27 16.60
C PHE A 140 -11.86 4.20 15.75
N ALA A 141 -11.63 3.07 15.07
CA ALA A 141 -10.52 2.88 14.15
C ALA A 141 -10.82 3.44 12.74
N VAL A 142 -12.07 3.76 12.45
CA VAL A 142 -12.55 4.06 11.09
C VAL A 142 -12.33 5.53 10.74
N GLY A 143 -11.54 5.76 9.68
CA GLY A 143 -11.47 7.03 8.98
C GLY A 143 -12.55 7.15 7.90
N THR A 144 -12.91 8.38 7.52
CA THR A 144 -13.85 8.66 6.43
C THR A 144 -13.29 8.12 5.12
N PRO A 145 -13.97 7.17 4.45
CA PRO A 145 -13.44 6.50 3.27
C PRO A 145 -13.27 7.44 2.07
N GLY A 146 -12.22 7.18 1.29
CA GLY A 146 -11.88 8.01 0.12
C GLY A 146 -11.83 7.27 -1.22
N LEU A 147 -11.72 5.93 -1.22
CA LEU A 147 -11.44 5.14 -2.42
C LEU A 147 -12.43 5.43 -3.57
N VAL A 148 -13.73 5.42 -3.27
CA VAL A 148 -14.77 5.64 -4.30
C VAL A 148 -14.61 7.01 -4.95
N ALA A 149 -14.39 8.07 -4.17
CA ALA A 149 -14.17 9.41 -4.69
C ALA A 149 -12.92 9.48 -5.59
N GLY A 150 -11.82 8.85 -5.15
CA GLY A 150 -10.56 8.84 -5.90
C GLY A 150 -10.66 8.15 -7.25
N VAL A 151 -11.21 6.93 -7.25
CA VAL A 151 -11.37 6.14 -8.47
C VAL A 151 -12.32 6.83 -9.46
N ILE A 152 -13.44 7.36 -8.99
CA ILE A 152 -14.39 8.07 -9.85
C ILE A 152 -13.78 9.37 -10.38
N ALA A 153 -13.08 10.15 -9.56
CA ALA A 153 -12.42 11.38 -10.02
C ALA A 153 -11.37 11.10 -11.10
N ALA A 154 -10.58 10.04 -10.95
CA ALA A 154 -9.64 9.59 -11.98
C ALA A 154 -10.35 9.19 -13.28
N HIS A 155 -11.38 8.36 -13.15
CA HIS A 155 -12.16 7.85 -14.27
C HIS A 155 -12.91 8.98 -15.01
N GLN A 156 -13.58 9.89 -14.32
CA GLN A 156 -14.27 11.02 -14.94
C GLN A 156 -13.35 11.94 -15.71
N LYS A 157 -12.11 12.10 -15.23
CA LYS A 157 -11.14 13.02 -15.86
C LYS A 157 -10.43 12.40 -17.05
N PHE A 158 -10.15 11.10 -17.05
CA PHE A 158 -9.26 10.45 -18.00
C PHE A 158 -9.81 9.16 -18.61
N GLY A 159 -10.89 8.61 -18.09
CA GLY A 159 -11.55 7.41 -18.64
C GLY A 159 -12.28 7.67 -19.93
N LYS A 160 -12.55 6.62 -20.68
CA LYS A 160 -13.27 6.64 -21.97
C LYS A 160 -14.60 5.92 -21.93
N LEU A 161 -14.64 4.82 -21.16
CA LEU A 161 -15.83 3.96 -21.09
C LEU A 161 -16.84 4.52 -20.06
N PRO A 162 -18.13 4.24 -20.22
CA PRO A 162 -19.12 4.56 -19.19
C PRO A 162 -18.79 3.88 -17.86
N LEU A 163 -19.01 4.56 -16.74
CA LEU A 163 -18.77 4.02 -15.39
C LEU A 163 -19.50 2.68 -15.16
N SER A 164 -20.71 2.54 -15.72
CA SER A 164 -21.49 1.30 -15.64
C SER A 164 -20.79 0.10 -16.26
N VAL A 165 -20.04 0.31 -17.34
CA VAL A 165 -19.23 -0.73 -18.00
C VAL A 165 -18.02 -1.06 -17.13
N VAL A 166 -17.34 -0.04 -16.61
CA VAL A 166 -16.12 -0.17 -15.81
C VAL A 166 -16.36 -0.92 -14.49
N ILE A 167 -17.48 -0.67 -13.83
CA ILE A 167 -17.80 -1.28 -12.52
C ILE A 167 -18.51 -2.65 -12.64
N ALA A 168 -19.06 -3.00 -13.83
CA ALA A 168 -19.84 -4.22 -14.03
C ALA A 168 -19.08 -5.52 -13.63
N PRO A 169 -17.78 -5.69 -13.88
CA PRO A 169 -17.04 -6.88 -13.44
C PRO A 169 -17.07 -7.04 -11.92
N ALA A 170 -16.90 -5.95 -11.16
CA ALA A 170 -16.95 -5.96 -9.70
C ALA A 170 -18.34 -6.32 -9.16
N ILE A 171 -19.40 -5.80 -9.78
CA ILE A 171 -20.80 -6.13 -9.45
C ILE A 171 -21.06 -7.62 -9.66
N SER A 172 -20.64 -8.15 -10.81
CA SER A 172 -20.78 -9.56 -11.15
C SER A 172 -20.01 -10.45 -10.17
N LEU A 173 -18.75 -10.10 -9.84
CA LEU A 173 -17.93 -10.84 -8.91
C LEU A 173 -18.55 -10.86 -7.49
N ALA A 174 -19.04 -9.74 -7.02
CA ALA A 174 -19.67 -9.63 -5.71
C ALA A 174 -20.97 -10.44 -5.61
N SER A 175 -21.78 -10.46 -6.69
CA SER A 175 -23.07 -11.15 -6.74
C SER A 175 -22.95 -12.65 -6.91
N LYS A 176 -22.03 -13.10 -7.79
CA LYS A 176 -21.80 -14.53 -8.09
C LYS A 176 -20.86 -15.20 -7.09
N GLY A 177 -19.96 -14.42 -6.49
CA GLY A 177 -18.95 -14.88 -5.57
C GLY A 177 -17.75 -15.56 -6.23
N PHE A 178 -16.80 -15.94 -5.39
CA PHE A 178 -15.59 -16.66 -5.77
C PHE A 178 -15.15 -17.60 -4.63
N LYS A 179 -14.31 -18.58 -4.95
CA LYS A 179 -13.77 -19.50 -3.94
C LYS A 179 -12.71 -18.81 -3.11
N VAL A 180 -12.78 -18.99 -1.78
CA VAL A 180 -11.75 -18.53 -0.84
C VAL A 180 -10.41 -19.14 -1.24
N TYR A 181 -9.41 -18.29 -1.43
CA TYR A 181 -8.03 -18.66 -1.80
C TYR A 181 -7.10 -18.65 -0.57
N PRO A 182 -5.86 -19.17 -0.66
CA PRO A 182 -5.00 -19.40 0.51
C PRO A 182 -4.76 -18.16 1.37
N GLU A 183 -4.48 -16.98 0.77
CA GLU A 183 -4.19 -15.75 1.51
C GLU A 183 -5.43 -15.22 2.24
N LEU A 184 -6.61 -15.33 1.63
CA LEU A 184 -7.87 -14.96 2.25
C LEU A 184 -8.21 -15.90 3.41
N ASP A 185 -8.01 -17.21 3.25
CA ASP A 185 -8.18 -18.20 4.33
C ASP A 185 -7.26 -17.91 5.53
N LYS A 186 -5.98 -17.61 5.25
CA LYS A 186 -5.00 -17.19 6.28
C LYS A 186 -5.48 -15.95 7.03
N ALA A 187 -5.94 -14.94 6.32
CA ALA A 187 -6.41 -13.69 6.91
C ALA A 187 -7.70 -13.88 7.75
N LEU A 188 -8.66 -14.68 7.26
CA LEU A 188 -9.89 -15.02 7.97
C LEU A 188 -9.58 -15.72 9.30
N LYS A 189 -8.71 -16.74 9.29
CA LYS A 189 -8.28 -17.45 10.49
C LYS A 189 -7.57 -16.53 11.48
N ALA A 190 -6.68 -15.66 11.00
CA ALA A 190 -5.93 -14.73 11.85
C ALA A 190 -6.82 -13.68 12.53
N LYS A 191 -7.89 -13.24 11.85
CA LYS A 191 -8.81 -12.20 12.34
C LYS A 191 -10.13 -12.74 12.92
N ASP A 192 -10.32 -14.03 13.00
CA ASP A 192 -11.54 -14.67 13.49
C ASP A 192 -12.07 -14.01 14.78
N LYS A 193 -11.21 -13.87 15.81
CA LYS A 193 -11.59 -13.28 17.11
C LYS A 193 -12.13 -11.84 17.01
N VAL A 194 -11.73 -11.08 16.00
CA VAL A 194 -12.21 -9.72 15.77
C VAL A 194 -13.49 -9.73 14.95
N LEU A 195 -13.50 -10.48 13.84
CA LEU A 195 -14.61 -10.51 12.89
C LEU A 195 -15.90 -11.04 13.52
N ARG A 196 -15.80 -12.07 14.39
CA ARG A 196 -16.96 -12.66 15.06
C ARG A 196 -17.71 -11.74 16.03
N LYS A 197 -17.06 -10.62 16.45
CA LYS A 197 -17.69 -9.64 17.34
C LYS A 197 -18.82 -8.85 16.66
N PHE A 198 -18.80 -8.80 15.34
CA PHE A 198 -19.72 -7.96 14.57
C PHE A 198 -20.70 -8.81 13.76
N PRO A 199 -22.01 -8.78 14.07
CA PRO A 199 -23.03 -9.59 13.38
C PRO A 199 -23.06 -9.35 11.86
N SER A 200 -22.90 -8.10 11.40
CA SER A 200 -22.84 -7.75 9.97
C SER A 200 -21.66 -8.39 9.25
N THR A 201 -20.51 -8.51 9.92
CA THR A 201 -19.31 -9.17 9.41
C THR A 201 -19.46 -10.68 9.38
N LYS A 202 -20.02 -11.27 10.46
CA LYS A 202 -20.32 -12.71 10.52
C LYS A 202 -21.20 -13.16 9.37
N LYS A 203 -22.21 -12.39 9.03
CA LYS A 203 -23.16 -12.69 7.93
C LYS A 203 -22.46 -12.95 6.60
N ILE A 204 -21.30 -12.34 6.37
CA ILE A 204 -20.56 -12.41 5.09
C ILE A 204 -19.45 -13.45 5.14
N PHE A 205 -18.65 -13.44 6.21
CA PHE A 205 -17.40 -14.18 6.27
C PHE A 205 -17.45 -15.48 7.10
N PHE A 206 -18.65 -15.87 7.58
CA PHE A 206 -18.81 -17.09 8.36
C PHE A 206 -19.90 -18.00 7.77
N LYS A 207 -19.70 -19.30 7.98
CA LYS A 207 -20.71 -20.34 7.81
C LYS A 207 -21.04 -20.92 9.20
N GLY A 208 -22.20 -20.54 9.72
CA GLY A 208 -22.53 -20.78 11.14
C GLY A 208 -21.57 -20.01 12.06
N ASN A 209 -20.88 -20.74 12.95
CA ASN A 209 -19.90 -20.15 13.89
C ASN A 209 -18.44 -20.25 13.44
N LYS A 210 -18.15 -20.71 12.22
CA LYS A 210 -16.78 -20.86 11.69
C LYS A 210 -16.57 -19.87 10.56
N VAL A 211 -15.39 -19.24 10.49
CA VAL A 211 -14.98 -18.46 9.33
C VAL A 211 -14.98 -19.32 8.08
N LEU A 212 -15.24 -18.73 6.92
CA LEU A 212 -15.07 -19.40 5.64
C LEU A 212 -13.62 -19.89 5.51
N LYS A 213 -13.45 -21.04 4.87
CA LYS A 213 -12.15 -21.69 4.67
C LYS A 213 -11.82 -21.81 3.19
N LEU A 214 -10.58 -22.17 2.89
CA LEU A 214 -10.10 -22.44 1.54
C LEU A 214 -11.12 -23.28 0.75
N GLY A 215 -11.50 -22.81 -0.44
CA GLY A 215 -12.46 -23.46 -1.34
C GLY A 215 -13.93 -23.13 -1.08
N ASP A 216 -14.31 -22.59 0.08
CA ASP A 216 -15.66 -22.12 0.33
C ASP A 216 -16.04 -20.97 -0.61
N LEU A 217 -17.32 -20.87 -0.99
CA LEU A 217 -17.81 -19.78 -1.83
C LEU A 217 -18.07 -18.52 -0.97
N LEU A 218 -17.36 -17.43 -1.27
CA LEU A 218 -17.65 -16.11 -0.70
C LEU A 218 -18.54 -15.33 -1.65
N VAL A 219 -19.76 -14.99 -1.21
CA VAL A 219 -20.72 -14.16 -1.95
C VAL A 219 -21.00 -12.89 -1.16
N GLN A 220 -20.91 -11.72 -1.80
CA GLN A 220 -21.02 -10.41 -1.18
C GLN A 220 -22.24 -9.64 -1.74
N LYS A 221 -23.44 -10.20 -1.56
CA LYS A 221 -24.69 -9.65 -2.15
C LYS A 221 -24.95 -8.20 -1.79
N ASP A 222 -24.72 -7.79 -0.53
CA ASP A 222 -24.94 -6.41 -0.11
C ASP A 222 -23.89 -5.47 -0.72
N LEU A 223 -22.65 -5.92 -0.90
CA LEU A 223 -21.61 -5.17 -1.61
C LEU A 223 -21.98 -4.99 -3.10
N SER A 224 -22.55 -6.01 -3.75
CA SER A 224 -23.06 -5.90 -5.12
C SER A 224 -24.15 -4.81 -5.24
N LYS A 225 -25.07 -4.69 -4.26
CA LYS A 225 -26.08 -3.61 -4.24
C LYS A 225 -25.42 -2.23 -4.10
N THR A 226 -24.43 -2.13 -3.24
CA THR A 226 -23.64 -0.89 -3.07
C THR A 226 -22.92 -0.49 -4.35
N LEU A 227 -22.25 -1.44 -5.02
CA LEU A 227 -21.58 -1.20 -6.30
C LEU A 227 -22.58 -0.79 -7.40
N ASN A 228 -23.78 -1.36 -7.41
CA ASN A 228 -24.86 -0.93 -8.32
C ASN A 228 -25.29 0.53 -8.06
N ALA A 229 -25.38 0.96 -6.78
CA ALA A 229 -25.68 2.35 -6.46
C ALA A 229 -24.55 3.29 -6.96
N ILE A 230 -23.30 2.90 -6.80
CA ILE A 230 -22.16 3.65 -7.33
C ILE A 230 -22.17 3.68 -8.86
N SER A 231 -22.46 2.56 -9.51
CA SER A 231 -22.60 2.47 -10.98
C SER A 231 -23.66 3.45 -11.51
N LYS A 232 -24.77 3.60 -10.81
CA LYS A 232 -25.89 4.44 -11.22
C LYS A 232 -25.70 5.92 -10.90
N PHE A 233 -25.13 6.24 -9.74
CA PHE A 233 -25.09 7.59 -9.20
C PHE A 233 -23.67 8.15 -9.01
N GLY A 234 -22.65 7.43 -9.48
CA GLY A 234 -21.24 7.83 -9.28
C GLY A 234 -20.89 7.90 -7.79
N ALA A 235 -20.08 8.88 -7.41
CA ALA A 235 -19.67 9.09 -6.02
C ALA A 235 -20.85 9.32 -5.08
N ASP A 236 -21.92 9.95 -5.54
CA ASP A 236 -23.14 10.18 -4.74
C ASP A 236 -23.80 8.86 -4.32
N GLY A 237 -23.65 7.79 -5.10
CA GLY A 237 -24.12 6.45 -4.74
C GLY A 237 -23.46 5.86 -3.50
N PHE A 238 -22.31 6.41 -3.08
CA PHE A 238 -21.60 6.03 -1.86
C PHE A 238 -21.73 7.09 -0.76
N TYR A 239 -21.45 8.36 -1.08
CA TYR A 239 -21.36 9.45 -0.10
C TYR A 239 -22.70 10.08 0.27
N LYS A 240 -23.76 9.76 -0.47
CA LYS A 240 -25.14 10.22 -0.25
C LYS A 240 -26.11 9.04 -0.29
N GLY A 241 -27.39 9.30 -0.15
CA GLY A 241 -28.45 8.30 -0.29
C GLY A 241 -28.43 7.20 0.78
N TRP A 242 -28.85 5.99 0.40
CA TRP A 242 -29.06 4.89 1.34
C TRP A 242 -27.73 4.29 1.87
N VAL A 243 -26.66 4.26 1.05
CA VAL A 243 -25.36 3.72 1.45
C VAL A 243 -24.78 4.57 2.58
N ALA A 244 -24.68 5.89 2.38
CA ALA A 244 -24.23 6.82 3.41
C ALA A 244 -25.06 6.71 4.69
N LYS A 245 -26.41 6.69 4.56
CA LYS A 245 -27.31 6.51 5.72
C LYS A 245 -27.01 5.24 6.51
N LYS A 246 -26.70 4.12 5.84
CA LYS A 246 -26.36 2.84 6.49
C LYS A 246 -24.98 2.89 7.16
N ILE A 247 -23.97 3.52 6.52
CA ILE A 247 -22.65 3.74 7.14
C ILE A 247 -22.82 4.54 8.43
N ILE A 248 -23.54 5.66 8.39
CA ILE A 248 -23.75 6.52 9.57
C ILE A 248 -24.61 5.83 10.64
N LYS A 249 -25.62 5.06 10.25
CA LYS A 249 -26.41 4.27 11.22
C LYS A 249 -25.50 3.28 11.97
N THR A 250 -24.64 2.58 11.25
CA THR A 250 -23.66 1.64 11.84
C THR A 250 -22.68 2.38 12.75
N ASN A 251 -22.16 3.54 12.29
CA ASN A 251 -21.26 4.37 13.08
C ASN A 251 -21.91 4.81 14.40
N LYS A 252 -23.12 5.35 14.35
CA LYS A 252 -23.88 5.78 15.54
C LYS A 252 -24.17 4.62 16.49
N TYR A 253 -24.54 3.45 15.95
CA TYR A 253 -24.85 2.27 16.76
C TYR A 253 -23.67 1.82 17.65
N TYR A 254 -22.43 1.91 17.11
CA TYR A 254 -21.22 1.57 17.84
C TYR A 254 -20.56 2.78 18.55
N GLY A 255 -21.24 3.94 18.60
CA GLY A 255 -20.75 5.14 19.28
C GLY A 255 -19.57 5.85 18.58
N GLY A 256 -19.45 5.67 17.25
CA GLY A 256 -18.38 6.29 16.47
C GLY A 256 -18.56 7.78 16.22
N LEU A 257 -17.53 8.43 15.73
CA LEU A 257 -17.44 9.89 15.57
C LEU A 257 -17.83 10.41 14.20
N MET A 258 -17.92 9.53 13.18
CA MET A 258 -18.24 9.93 11.82
C MET A 258 -19.68 10.37 11.68
N THR A 259 -19.93 11.50 11.02
CA THR A 259 -21.24 12.06 10.74
C THR A 259 -21.56 12.02 9.24
N ALA A 260 -22.81 12.31 8.86
CA ALA A 260 -23.18 12.45 7.44
C ALA A 260 -22.40 13.59 6.76
N ALA A 261 -22.04 14.63 7.49
CA ALA A 261 -21.25 15.74 6.98
C ALA A 261 -19.83 15.30 6.57
N ASP A 262 -19.21 14.38 7.31
CA ASP A 262 -17.89 13.84 6.97
C ASP A 262 -17.90 13.14 5.62
N LEU A 263 -18.95 12.37 5.33
CA LEU A 263 -19.10 11.71 4.03
C LEU A 263 -19.36 12.72 2.90
N VAL A 264 -20.32 13.65 3.08
CA VAL A 264 -20.70 14.64 2.06
C VAL A 264 -19.55 15.62 1.75
N LYS A 265 -18.78 16.02 2.76
CA LYS A 265 -17.63 16.94 2.63
C LYS A 265 -16.35 16.23 2.15
N TYR A 266 -16.36 14.88 2.00
CA TYR A 266 -15.17 14.19 1.52
C TYR A 266 -14.83 14.62 0.09
N ASN A 267 -13.59 15.02 -0.13
CA ASN A 267 -13.06 15.37 -1.44
C ASN A 267 -11.65 14.80 -1.63
N VAL A 268 -11.33 14.45 -2.85
CA VAL A 268 -9.97 14.08 -3.26
C VAL A 268 -9.08 15.31 -3.28
N LYS A 269 -7.77 15.08 -3.17
CA LYS A 269 -6.77 16.14 -3.38
C LYS A 269 -5.91 15.79 -4.60
N TYR A 270 -5.72 16.74 -5.48
CA TYR A 270 -4.74 16.65 -6.53
C TYR A 270 -3.44 17.24 -5.98
N ARG A 271 -2.39 16.42 -5.93
CA ARG A 271 -1.10 16.83 -5.35
C ARG A 271 -0.03 16.87 -6.42
N LYS A 272 0.93 17.78 -6.28
CA LYS A 272 2.17 17.73 -7.04
C LYS A 272 2.94 16.49 -6.59
N THR A 273 3.42 15.68 -7.54
CA THR A 273 4.24 14.51 -7.23
C THR A 273 5.58 14.92 -6.63
N ILE A 274 6.13 14.10 -5.76
CA ILE A 274 7.54 14.21 -5.40
C ILE A 274 8.35 13.80 -6.62
N LYS A 275 9.25 14.68 -7.04
CA LYS A 275 10.14 14.50 -8.19
C LYS A 275 11.58 14.43 -7.75
N GLY A 276 12.28 13.36 -8.12
CA GLY A 276 13.72 13.23 -7.92
C GLY A 276 14.44 12.88 -9.21
N LYS A 277 15.67 13.35 -9.37
CA LYS A 277 16.57 12.91 -10.43
C LYS A 277 17.57 11.92 -9.83
N TYR A 278 17.70 10.75 -10.46
CA TYR A 278 18.68 9.75 -10.13
C TYR A 278 19.40 9.28 -11.40
N LYS A 279 20.64 9.72 -11.57
CA LYS A 279 21.40 9.60 -12.83
C LYS A 279 20.55 10.13 -14.00
N ASP A 280 20.35 9.34 -15.06
CA ASP A 280 19.59 9.73 -16.25
C ASP A 280 18.06 9.53 -16.10
N ASN A 281 17.60 9.21 -14.90
CA ASN A 281 16.20 8.87 -14.65
C ASN A 281 15.52 9.93 -13.80
N VAL A 282 14.24 10.13 -14.03
CA VAL A 282 13.37 10.96 -13.20
C VAL A 282 12.36 10.07 -12.49
N ILE A 283 12.36 10.12 -11.17
CA ILE A 283 11.48 9.35 -10.30
C ILE A 283 10.34 10.26 -9.88
N TYR A 284 9.11 9.80 -10.06
CA TYR A 284 7.91 10.45 -9.55
C TYR A 284 7.22 9.50 -8.58
N SER A 285 6.90 9.98 -7.39
CA SER A 285 6.18 9.19 -6.39
C SER A 285 5.24 10.07 -5.56
N MET A 286 4.51 9.47 -4.62
CA MET A 286 3.47 10.15 -3.87
C MET A 286 4.02 11.18 -2.88
N ALA A 287 3.40 12.34 -2.85
CA ALA A 287 3.66 13.42 -1.89
C ALA A 287 2.96 13.17 -0.53
N PRO A 288 3.30 13.92 0.54
CA PRO A 288 2.53 13.90 1.78
C PRO A 288 1.02 14.10 1.54
N PRO A 289 0.16 13.35 2.26
CA PRO A 289 0.41 12.62 3.48
C PRO A 289 1.09 11.25 3.31
N SER A 290 1.68 10.92 2.17
CA SER A 290 2.61 9.79 2.09
C SER A 290 4.05 10.23 2.33
N SER A 291 4.76 9.45 3.12
CA SER A 291 6.20 9.62 3.31
C SER A 291 7.02 9.02 2.15
N GLY A 292 6.37 8.16 1.34
CA GLY A 292 7.09 7.30 0.39
C GLY A 292 7.90 8.05 -0.65
N GLY A 293 7.29 9.01 -1.36
CA GLY A 293 8.02 9.75 -2.39
C GLY A 293 9.20 10.55 -1.86
N VAL A 294 9.03 11.21 -0.70
CA VAL A 294 10.11 11.96 -0.06
C VAL A 294 11.29 11.06 0.25
N HIS A 295 11.03 9.91 0.89
CA HIS A 295 12.11 9.03 1.34
C HIS A 295 12.74 8.19 0.23
N ILE A 296 11.97 7.79 -0.79
CA ILE A 296 12.55 7.15 -1.98
C ILE A 296 13.58 8.10 -2.62
N VAL A 297 13.21 9.35 -2.87
CA VAL A 297 14.13 10.34 -3.46
C VAL A 297 15.30 10.65 -2.52
N GLN A 298 15.06 10.79 -1.22
CA GLN A 298 16.09 11.02 -0.22
C GLN A 298 17.14 9.90 -0.21
N ILE A 299 16.69 8.64 -0.11
CA ILE A 299 17.58 7.47 -0.09
C ILE A 299 18.39 7.39 -1.38
N LEU A 300 17.73 7.51 -2.53
CA LEU A 300 18.41 7.51 -3.83
C LEU A 300 19.48 8.61 -3.93
N ASN A 301 19.17 9.83 -3.47
CA ASN A 301 20.12 10.93 -3.45
C ASN A 301 21.34 10.67 -2.54
N ILE A 302 21.14 10.00 -1.40
CA ILE A 302 22.24 9.69 -0.46
C ILE A 302 23.23 8.73 -1.10
N VAL A 303 22.76 7.73 -1.86
CA VAL A 303 23.62 6.67 -2.41
C VAL A 303 24.02 6.87 -3.88
N GLU A 304 23.61 7.96 -4.51
CA GLU A 304 23.75 8.17 -5.97
C GLU A 304 25.20 8.05 -6.48
N ASN A 305 26.16 8.51 -5.69
CA ASN A 305 27.57 8.57 -6.07
C ASN A 305 28.41 7.34 -5.63
N ASP A 306 27.77 6.32 -5.03
CA ASP A 306 28.48 5.18 -4.47
C ASP A 306 28.75 4.04 -5.46
N ASN A 307 28.41 4.20 -6.74
CA ASN A 307 28.60 3.18 -7.78
C ASN A 307 28.11 1.79 -7.37
N LEU A 308 26.90 1.73 -6.76
CA LEU A 308 26.31 0.49 -6.24
C LEU A 308 26.28 -0.64 -7.27
N GLY A 309 26.08 -0.30 -8.56
CA GLY A 309 26.10 -1.26 -9.66
C GLY A 309 27.42 -2.05 -9.80
N LYS A 310 28.55 -1.43 -9.47
CA LYS A 310 29.85 -2.12 -9.47
C LYS A 310 30.04 -3.04 -8.27
N LEU A 311 29.39 -2.71 -7.14
CA LEU A 311 29.45 -3.54 -5.93
C LEU A 311 28.57 -4.79 -6.06
N GLY A 312 27.43 -4.68 -6.71
CA GLY A 312 26.40 -5.72 -6.74
C GLY A 312 25.43 -5.65 -5.55
N PRO A 313 24.22 -6.23 -5.70
CA PRO A 313 23.11 -6.06 -4.73
C PRO A 313 23.39 -6.72 -3.37
N HIS A 314 24.19 -7.77 -3.34
CA HIS A 314 24.51 -8.54 -2.13
C HIS A 314 25.85 -8.18 -1.47
N HIS A 315 26.57 -7.20 -2.01
CA HIS A 315 27.83 -6.76 -1.42
C HIS A 315 27.60 -6.05 -0.08
N SER A 316 28.33 -6.43 0.97
CA SER A 316 28.14 -5.90 2.33
C SER A 316 28.17 -4.38 2.41
N LYS A 317 29.08 -3.73 1.66
CA LYS A 317 29.15 -2.27 1.57
C LYS A 317 27.91 -1.65 0.95
N ALA A 318 27.34 -2.26 -0.11
CA ALA A 318 26.09 -1.77 -0.73
C ALA A 318 24.93 -1.88 0.25
N ILE A 319 24.78 -3.03 0.91
CA ILE A 319 23.76 -3.26 1.94
C ILE A 319 23.90 -2.25 3.08
N HIS A 320 25.11 -2.03 3.58
CA HIS A 320 25.39 -1.07 4.65
C HIS A 320 24.99 0.35 4.27
N LEU A 321 25.37 0.83 3.09
CA LEU A 321 25.07 2.18 2.63
C LEU A 321 23.56 2.40 2.48
N VAL A 322 22.88 1.47 1.80
CA VAL A 322 21.44 1.56 1.57
C VAL A 322 20.66 1.47 2.89
N SER A 323 21.05 0.54 3.78
CA SER A 323 20.39 0.41 5.10
C SER A 323 20.58 1.65 5.98
N SER A 324 21.80 2.26 5.96
CA SER A 324 22.05 3.50 6.71
C SER A 324 21.24 4.68 6.17
N ALA A 325 21.11 4.80 4.84
CA ALA A 325 20.26 5.80 4.20
C ALA A 325 18.78 5.59 4.57
N MET A 326 18.29 4.34 4.58
CA MET A 326 16.94 3.99 5.01
C MET A 326 16.72 4.35 6.49
N GLN A 327 17.68 4.07 7.37
CA GLN A 327 17.59 4.41 8.78
C GLN A 327 17.43 5.92 8.99
N GLN A 328 18.20 6.74 8.28
CA GLN A 328 18.05 8.20 8.33
C GLN A 328 16.68 8.65 7.82
N ALA A 329 16.21 8.08 6.72
CA ALA A 329 14.89 8.39 6.15
C ALA A 329 13.75 8.11 7.17
N PHE A 330 13.81 7.00 7.91
CA PHE A 330 12.83 6.71 8.95
C PHE A 330 12.94 7.65 10.16
N ALA A 331 14.13 8.11 10.53
CA ALA A 331 14.29 9.13 11.57
C ALA A 331 13.66 10.47 11.15
N ASP A 332 13.87 10.88 9.90
CA ASP A 332 13.27 12.09 9.32
C ASP A 332 11.74 11.94 9.17
N ARG A 333 11.26 10.75 8.81
CA ARG A 333 9.83 10.43 8.78
C ARG A 333 9.17 10.71 10.14
N ALA A 334 9.72 10.16 11.19
CA ALA A 334 9.17 10.30 12.53
C ALA A 334 9.15 11.77 12.99
N ARG A 335 10.11 12.58 12.57
CA ARG A 335 10.26 13.97 13.01
C ARG A 335 9.45 14.95 12.19
N TYR A 336 9.42 14.82 10.86
CA TYR A 336 8.97 15.88 9.95
C TYR A 336 7.68 15.56 9.21
N LEU A 337 7.35 14.27 8.96
CA LEU A 337 6.28 13.93 8.06
C LEU A 337 4.90 13.93 8.74
N GLY A 338 3.90 14.30 7.95
CA GLY A 338 2.49 14.35 8.32
C GLY A 338 1.66 14.78 7.12
N ASP A 339 0.40 15.14 7.35
CA ASP A 339 -0.46 15.72 6.32
C ASP A 339 -0.02 17.17 6.05
N SER A 340 0.48 17.43 4.84
CA SER A 340 0.97 18.75 4.43
C SER A 340 -0.11 19.83 4.33
N ASP A 341 -1.40 19.47 4.43
CA ASP A 341 -2.49 20.43 4.56
C ASP A 341 -2.62 20.96 6.02
N PHE A 342 -1.92 20.33 6.99
CA PHE A 342 -2.00 20.62 8.42
C PHE A 342 -0.67 20.97 9.07
N VAL A 343 0.44 20.52 8.49
CA VAL A 343 1.78 20.73 9.02
C VAL A 343 2.75 21.10 7.92
N ASP A 344 3.73 21.96 8.24
CA ASP A 344 4.80 22.28 7.32
C ASP A 344 5.79 21.10 7.25
N VAL A 345 5.90 20.50 6.05
CA VAL A 345 6.83 19.42 5.77
C VAL A 345 7.96 19.98 4.91
N PRO A 346 9.22 19.98 5.38
CA PRO A 346 10.35 20.60 4.67
C PRO A 346 10.81 19.72 3.48
N ILE A 347 9.92 19.49 2.51
CA ILE A 347 10.12 18.56 1.38
C ILE A 347 11.40 18.89 0.64
N ASP A 348 11.56 20.15 0.18
CA ASP A 348 12.69 20.59 -0.65
C ASP A 348 14.04 20.37 0.06
N LYS A 349 14.06 20.56 1.39
CA LYS A 349 15.26 20.29 2.20
C LYS A 349 15.55 18.79 2.27
N LEU A 350 14.54 17.96 2.57
CA LEU A 350 14.69 16.51 2.74
C LEU A 350 15.16 15.81 1.47
N ILE A 351 14.70 16.27 0.29
CA ILE A 351 15.10 15.69 -1.00
C ILE A 351 16.29 16.43 -1.67
N SER A 352 16.88 17.41 -1.01
CA SER A 352 18.01 18.18 -1.59
C SER A 352 19.29 17.34 -1.68
N LYS A 353 20.06 17.53 -2.74
CA LYS A 353 21.38 16.91 -2.90
C LYS A 353 22.36 17.37 -1.80
N LYS A 354 22.23 18.60 -1.31
CA LYS A 354 23.04 19.15 -0.21
C LYS A 354 22.80 18.37 1.09
N TYR A 355 21.52 18.15 1.45
CA TYR A 355 21.18 17.36 2.63
C TYR A 355 21.63 15.89 2.47
N ALA A 356 21.37 15.29 1.32
CA ALA A 356 21.79 13.94 1.01
C ALA A 356 23.31 13.76 1.15
N LYS A 357 24.11 14.73 0.65
CA LYS A 357 25.56 14.73 0.82
C LYS A 357 25.97 14.77 2.30
N SER A 358 25.37 15.67 3.09
CA SER A 358 25.69 15.75 4.53
C SER A 358 25.39 14.45 5.29
N ILE A 359 24.31 13.77 4.92
CA ILE A 359 24.00 12.45 5.49
C ILE A 359 25.00 11.41 5.01
N ARG A 360 25.30 11.38 3.70
CA ARG A 360 26.28 10.44 3.14
C ARG A 360 27.66 10.58 3.80
N ASP A 361 28.12 11.80 4.01
CA ASP A 361 29.39 12.10 4.66
C ASP A 361 29.40 11.61 6.14
N SER A 362 28.26 11.54 6.80
CA SER A 362 28.12 11.06 8.18
C SER A 362 28.04 9.52 8.28
N ILE A 363 27.76 8.80 7.18
CA ILE A 363 27.72 7.34 7.16
C ILE A 363 29.13 6.80 7.21
N GLN A 364 29.49 6.17 8.32
CA GLN A 364 30.80 5.56 8.50
C GLN A 364 30.95 4.35 7.57
N GLN A 365 32.16 4.15 7.02
CA GLN A 365 32.43 3.03 6.12
C GLN A 365 32.52 1.69 6.85
N ASP A 366 32.71 1.71 8.17
CA ASP A 366 32.83 0.50 9.00
C ASP A 366 31.49 0.14 9.64
N ALA A 367 30.88 -0.96 9.17
CA ALA A 367 29.63 -1.50 9.67
C ALA A 367 29.68 -1.87 11.18
N LYS A 368 30.85 -2.11 11.76
CA LYS A 368 31.01 -2.42 13.19
C LYS A 368 30.59 -1.28 14.12
N LYS A 369 30.48 -0.06 13.61
CA LYS A 369 30.09 1.13 14.36
C LYS A 369 28.60 1.48 14.28
N LEU A 370 27.80 0.67 13.57
CA LEU A 370 26.32 0.83 13.60
C LEU A 370 25.83 0.58 15.03
N LYS A 371 25.12 1.57 15.59
CA LYS A 371 24.41 1.36 16.86
C LYS A 371 23.43 0.22 16.69
N SER A 372 23.51 -0.80 17.56
CA SER A 372 22.55 -1.89 17.56
C SER A 372 21.14 -1.32 17.80
N VAL A 373 20.26 -1.51 16.86
CA VAL A 373 18.82 -1.21 17.02
C VAL A 373 18.19 -2.47 17.61
N LYS A 374 17.43 -2.35 18.71
CA LYS A 374 16.66 -3.49 19.21
C LYS A 374 15.63 -3.89 18.17
N ALA A 375 15.71 -5.11 17.68
CA ALA A 375 14.70 -5.65 16.77
C ALA A 375 13.34 -5.69 17.46
N GLY A 376 12.33 -5.06 16.85
CA GLY A 376 10.95 -5.28 17.23
C GLY A 376 10.47 -6.64 16.71
N VAL A 377 9.69 -7.37 17.52
CA VAL A 377 9.00 -8.58 17.05
C VAL A 377 7.73 -8.13 16.35
N PHE A 378 7.76 -8.05 15.03
CA PHE A 378 6.58 -7.74 14.23
C PHE A 378 6.09 -9.00 13.52
N LYS A 379 4.78 -9.25 13.60
CA LYS A 379 4.15 -10.23 12.70
C LYS A 379 4.10 -9.61 11.32
N GLU A 380 4.64 -10.30 10.33
CA GLU A 380 4.53 -9.89 8.93
C GLU A 380 3.08 -10.02 8.48
N HIS A 381 2.57 -8.92 7.92
CA HIS A 381 1.21 -8.82 7.41
C HIS A 381 1.26 -8.27 5.99
N ASP A 382 0.55 -8.91 5.06
CA ASP A 382 0.41 -8.51 3.66
C ASP A 382 -0.87 -7.69 3.46
N GLU A 383 -1.04 -6.64 4.25
CA GLU A 383 -2.12 -5.68 4.10
C GLU A 383 -1.78 -4.68 3.00
N THR A 384 -2.82 -4.05 2.44
CA THR A 384 -2.68 -3.14 1.30
C THR A 384 -2.64 -3.90 -0.02
N THR A 385 -2.89 -3.22 -1.12
CA THR A 385 -2.74 -3.75 -2.46
C THR A 385 -2.17 -2.69 -3.40
N HIS A 386 -1.46 -3.16 -4.40
CA HIS A 386 -0.92 -2.32 -5.47
C HIS A 386 -1.25 -2.90 -6.83
N PHE A 387 -1.45 -2.02 -7.81
CA PHE A 387 -1.49 -2.41 -9.22
C PHE A 387 -0.87 -1.34 -10.10
N SER A 388 -0.31 -1.79 -11.23
CA SER A 388 0.23 -0.96 -12.29
C SER A 388 -0.43 -1.32 -13.61
N VAL A 389 -0.77 -0.32 -14.40
CA VAL A 389 -1.38 -0.46 -15.73
C VAL A 389 -0.65 0.46 -16.70
N ALA A 390 -0.32 -0.06 -17.86
CA ALA A 390 0.22 0.72 -18.98
C ALA A 390 -0.44 0.31 -20.29
N ASP A 391 -0.57 1.24 -21.24
CA ASP A 391 -1.00 0.95 -22.60
C ASP A 391 0.02 1.43 -23.63
N ASN A 392 -0.12 0.97 -24.87
CA ASN A 392 0.79 1.32 -25.97
C ASN A 392 0.64 2.76 -26.47
N LYS A 393 -0.33 3.52 -25.94
CA LYS A 393 -0.46 4.94 -26.17
C LYS A 393 0.38 5.77 -25.21
N GLY A 394 1.06 5.12 -24.26
CA GLY A 394 1.92 5.74 -23.25
C GLY A 394 1.18 6.22 -22.00
N ASN A 395 -0.07 5.82 -21.80
CA ASN A 395 -0.76 6.03 -20.54
C ASN A 395 -0.24 5.06 -19.50
N VAL A 396 0.09 5.55 -18.31
CA VAL A 396 0.51 4.75 -17.16
C VAL A 396 -0.29 5.15 -15.94
N VAL A 397 -0.83 4.17 -15.23
CA VAL A 397 -1.53 4.34 -13.95
C VAL A 397 -0.92 3.40 -12.93
N VAL A 398 -0.52 3.94 -11.79
CA VAL A 398 -0.07 3.17 -10.63
C VAL A 398 -0.92 3.55 -9.43
N SER A 399 -1.43 2.57 -8.71
CA SER A 399 -2.29 2.82 -7.55
C SER A 399 -1.98 1.88 -6.40
N THR A 400 -1.86 2.44 -5.21
CA THR A 400 -1.79 1.70 -3.96
C THR A 400 -3.00 2.06 -3.11
N GLN A 401 -3.81 1.07 -2.76
CA GLN A 401 -5.06 1.24 -2.04
C GLN A 401 -5.20 0.24 -0.90
N THR A 402 -5.91 0.60 0.16
CA THR A 402 -5.93 -0.14 1.42
C THR A 402 -7.21 0.09 2.22
N ILE A 403 -7.42 -0.74 3.22
CA ILE A 403 -8.26 -0.51 4.40
C ILE A 403 -7.39 -0.55 5.68
N ASN A 404 -6.07 -0.38 5.55
CA ASN A 404 -5.00 -0.49 6.53
C ASN A 404 -4.71 -1.95 6.94
N GLY A 405 -5.12 -2.44 8.11
CA GLY A 405 -4.89 -3.82 8.54
C GLY A 405 -5.84 -4.83 7.88
N TRP A 406 -5.55 -6.12 8.00
CA TRP A 406 -6.45 -7.18 7.51
C TRP A 406 -7.88 -7.00 8.02
N PHE A 407 -8.85 -6.91 7.08
CA PHE A 407 -10.27 -6.60 7.32
C PHE A 407 -10.48 -5.26 8.04
N GLY A 408 -9.52 -4.33 7.96
CA GLY A 408 -9.61 -3.01 8.57
C GLY A 408 -9.98 -3.06 10.04
N SER A 409 -11.04 -2.35 10.41
CA SER A 409 -11.60 -2.35 11.77
C SER A 409 -12.27 -3.67 12.19
N GLY A 410 -12.41 -4.62 11.27
CA GLY A 410 -13.17 -5.85 11.45
C GLY A 410 -14.68 -5.68 11.32
N LEU A 411 -15.16 -4.45 11.16
CA LEU A 411 -16.58 -4.09 11.11
C LEU A 411 -17.04 -3.88 9.67
N VAL A 412 -18.13 -4.53 9.30
CA VAL A 412 -18.86 -4.25 8.06
C VAL A 412 -20.03 -3.29 8.35
N ALA A 413 -20.15 -2.23 7.56
CA ALA A 413 -21.32 -1.35 7.63
C ALA A 413 -22.60 -2.13 7.25
N GLU A 414 -23.53 -2.22 8.19
CA GLU A 414 -24.66 -3.14 8.09
C GLU A 414 -25.52 -2.92 6.85
N GLY A 415 -25.76 -4.01 6.10
CA GLY A 415 -26.57 -4.03 4.88
C GLY A 415 -25.92 -3.38 3.66
N THR A 416 -24.62 -3.01 3.73
CA THR A 416 -23.87 -2.44 2.61
C THR A 416 -22.81 -3.38 2.05
N GLY A 417 -22.36 -4.35 2.84
CA GLY A 417 -21.23 -5.21 2.50
C GLY A 417 -19.85 -4.52 2.56
N ILE A 418 -19.80 -3.27 2.99
CA ILE A 418 -18.56 -2.48 3.05
C ILE A 418 -17.78 -2.83 4.30
N VAL A 419 -16.59 -3.41 4.14
CA VAL A 419 -15.61 -3.53 5.23
C VAL A 419 -15.04 -2.13 5.49
N LEU A 420 -15.18 -1.67 6.74
CA LEU A 420 -14.68 -0.36 7.16
C LEU A 420 -13.21 -0.43 7.53
N ASN A 421 -12.45 0.55 7.07
CA ASN A 421 -11.01 0.66 7.32
C ASN A 421 -10.66 0.79 8.81
N ASN A 422 -9.38 0.65 9.16
CA ASN A 422 -8.83 1.04 10.45
C ASN A 422 -7.66 2.02 10.28
N GLU A 423 -7.83 2.95 9.38
CA GLU A 423 -6.80 3.89 8.95
C GLU A 423 -6.44 4.93 10.01
N MET A 424 -7.30 5.11 11.02
CA MET A 424 -6.99 5.98 12.15
C MET A 424 -5.81 5.49 12.99
N ASP A 425 -5.39 4.21 12.85
CA ASP A 425 -4.21 3.66 13.50
C ASP A 425 -2.89 4.21 12.93
N ASP A 426 -2.93 4.71 11.70
CA ASP A 426 -1.76 5.34 11.07
C ASP A 426 -1.43 6.74 11.64
N PHE A 427 -2.34 7.33 12.43
CA PHE A 427 -1.97 8.46 13.29
C PHE A 427 -1.12 8.02 14.47
N ALA A 428 -0.32 8.95 14.99
CA ALA A 428 0.30 8.79 16.29
C ALA A 428 -0.79 8.86 17.37
N THR A 429 -1.08 7.75 18.05
CA THR A 429 -1.99 7.72 19.20
C THR A 429 -1.44 8.53 20.38
N LYS A 430 -0.12 8.66 20.45
CA LYS A 430 0.68 9.50 21.34
C LYS A 430 2.05 9.71 20.69
N VAL A 431 2.69 10.86 20.92
CA VAL A 431 4.06 11.09 20.43
C VAL A 431 4.98 9.98 20.92
N GLY A 432 5.74 9.38 20.01
CA GLY A 432 6.64 8.24 20.28
C GLY A 432 5.95 6.87 20.31
N ALA A 433 4.63 6.79 20.18
CA ALA A 433 3.94 5.51 20.04
C ALA A 433 4.08 4.97 18.61
N SER A 434 4.21 3.65 18.50
CA SER A 434 4.20 2.94 17.22
C SER A 434 2.78 2.49 16.85
N ASN A 435 2.47 2.49 15.55
CA ASN A 435 1.24 1.93 14.98
C ASN A 435 1.35 0.41 14.74
N LEU A 436 0.35 -0.19 14.08
CA LEU A 436 0.31 -1.60 13.69
C LEU A 436 1.58 -2.07 12.96
N PHE A 437 2.18 -1.20 12.15
CA PHE A 437 3.37 -1.50 11.33
C PHE A 437 4.69 -1.13 12.01
N GLY A 438 4.66 -0.77 13.30
CA GLY A 438 5.85 -0.36 14.04
C GLY A 438 6.36 1.05 13.68
N ALA A 439 5.62 1.81 12.88
CA ALA A 439 5.98 3.19 12.58
C ALA A 439 5.85 4.06 13.83
N VAL A 440 6.96 4.67 14.23
CA VAL A 440 6.94 5.65 15.32
C VAL A 440 6.37 6.97 14.82
N GLY A 441 5.36 7.49 15.51
CA GLY A 441 4.69 8.73 15.14
C GLY A 441 5.20 9.93 15.95
N GLY A 442 5.50 11.04 15.24
CA GLY A 442 5.81 12.35 15.82
C GLY A 442 4.58 13.22 16.05
N ALA A 443 4.80 14.42 16.57
CA ALA A 443 3.75 15.42 16.81
C ALA A 443 3.00 15.80 15.52
N ASN A 444 3.71 15.85 14.40
CA ASN A 444 3.16 16.19 13.07
C ASN A 444 2.10 15.18 12.60
N ASN A 445 2.06 13.98 13.15
CA ASN A 445 1.09 12.95 12.81
C ASN A 445 0.09 12.65 13.93
N LEU A 446 -0.13 13.54 14.88
CA LEU A 446 -1.22 13.42 15.85
C LEU A 446 -2.57 13.60 15.16
N VAL A 447 -3.61 12.94 15.73
CA VAL A 447 -4.99 13.06 15.25
C VAL A 447 -5.46 14.52 15.35
N ALA A 448 -6.05 15.01 14.27
CA ALA A 448 -6.80 16.27 14.23
C ALA A 448 -8.04 16.11 13.37
N PRO A 449 -9.10 16.91 13.58
CA PRO A 449 -10.30 16.89 12.75
C PRO A 449 -9.98 17.03 11.26
N MET A 450 -10.59 16.22 10.40
CA MET A 450 -10.47 16.25 8.94
C MET A 450 -9.06 15.98 8.37
N LYS A 451 -8.05 15.71 9.20
CA LYS A 451 -6.69 15.41 8.82
C LYS A 451 -6.56 14.00 8.24
N ARG A 452 -5.63 13.82 7.32
CA ARG A 452 -5.25 12.51 6.77
C ARG A 452 -4.10 11.90 7.58
N PRO A 453 -4.16 10.60 7.92
CA PRO A 453 -3.04 9.95 8.61
C PRO A 453 -1.85 9.76 7.66
N LEU A 454 -0.64 9.85 8.23
CA LEU A 454 0.61 9.63 7.50
C LEU A 454 0.69 8.21 6.95
N SER A 455 0.94 8.09 5.65
CA SER A 455 1.07 6.83 4.92
C SER A 455 2.53 6.53 4.54
N SER A 456 2.78 5.28 4.14
CA SER A 456 4.01 4.87 3.44
C SER A 456 3.72 4.35 2.02
N MET A 457 2.48 4.37 1.56
CA MET A 457 2.10 3.92 0.22
C MET A 457 2.78 4.78 -0.86
N SER A 458 3.52 4.13 -1.75
CA SER A 458 4.46 4.77 -2.67
C SER A 458 4.24 4.31 -4.11
N PRO A 459 3.05 4.55 -4.71
CA PRO A 459 2.93 4.36 -6.14
C PRO A 459 3.97 5.22 -6.86
N THR A 460 4.77 4.62 -7.75
CA THR A 460 5.96 5.24 -8.32
C THR A 460 6.04 5.00 -9.82
N ILE A 461 6.40 6.05 -10.57
CA ILE A 461 6.69 6.00 -12.02
C ILE A 461 8.10 6.53 -12.23
N VAL A 462 8.91 5.77 -12.96
CA VAL A 462 10.26 6.20 -13.38
C VAL A 462 10.26 6.49 -14.86
N LEU A 463 10.76 7.66 -15.23
CA LEU A 463 10.90 8.08 -16.62
C LEU A 463 12.39 8.18 -17.01
N ARG A 464 12.68 7.80 -18.25
CA ARG A 464 13.95 8.11 -18.93
C ARG A 464 13.61 8.75 -20.26
N ASN A 465 14.21 9.91 -20.55
CA ASN A 465 13.90 10.68 -21.77
C ASN A 465 12.38 10.90 -21.94
N ASN A 466 11.71 11.23 -20.84
CA ASN A 466 10.25 11.42 -20.73
C ASN A 466 9.37 10.20 -21.07
N LYS A 467 9.96 9.01 -21.24
CA LYS A 467 9.25 7.75 -21.48
C LYS A 467 9.21 6.93 -20.20
N PRO A 468 8.06 6.36 -19.83
CA PRO A 468 7.96 5.44 -18.69
C PRO A 468 8.84 4.21 -18.94
N ILE A 469 9.70 3.88 -17.98
CA ILE A 469 10.55 2.69 -18.01
C ILE A 469 10.26 1.74 -16.84
N LEU A 470 9.60 2.24 -15.78
CA LEU A 470 9.23 1.44 -14.64
C LEU A 470 7.99 2.05 -13.98
N ALA A 471 7.01 1.21 -13.65
CA ALA A 471 5.77 1.57 -12.96
C ALA A 471 5.54 0.53 -11.86
N LEU A 472 5.62 0.96 -10.59
CA LEU A 472 5.66 0.02 -9.47
C LEU A 472 5.08 0.58 -8.18
N GLY A 473 4.87 -0.32 -7.25
CA GLY A 473 4.52 -0.13 -5.86
C GLY A 473 4.35 -1.50 -5.20
N THR A 474 4.12 -1.51 -3.91
CA THR A 474 3.96 -2.76 -3.15
C THR A 474 3.05 -2.55 -1.94
N PRO A 475 2.43 -3.60 -1.38
CA PRO A 475 1.84 -3.59 -0.06
C PRO A 475 2.89 -3.65 1.05
N SER A 476 2.46 -3.80 2.32
CA SER A 476 3.25 -4.11 3.52
C SER A 476 3.67 -2.91 4.39
N GLY A 477 2.78 -1.95 4.59
CA GLY A 477 2.94 -0.89 5.60
C GLY A 477 4.24 -0.09 5.44
N THR A 478 5.03 0.04 6.50
CA THR A 478 6.29 0.81 6.47
C THR A 478 7.35 0.24 5.54
N ARG A 479 7.30 -1.06 5.22
CA ARG A 479 8.23 -1.70 4.27
C ARG A 479 8.02 -1.26 2.81
N ILE A 480 6.89 -0.65 2.50
CA ILE A 480 6.58 -0.21 1.13
C ILE A 480 7.70 0.65 0.55
N LEU A 481 8.11 1.68 1.28
CA LEU A 481 9.12 2.61 0.76
C LEU A 481 10.51 1.95 0.56
N THR A 482 10.88 1.03 1.45
CA THR A 482 12.16 0.30 1.34
C THR A 482 12.13 -0.69 0.19
N CYS A 483 11.04 -1.45 0.04
CA CYS A 483 10.87 -2.37 -1.09
C CYS A 483 10.87 -1.64 -2.43
N VAL A 484 10.10 -0.56 -2.57
CA VAL A 484 10.09 0.24 -3.81
C VAL A 484 11.49 0.79 -4.12
N THR A 485 12.20 1.31 -3.10
CA THR A 485 13.58 1.79 -3.28
C THR A 485 14.51 0.67 -3.73
N SER A 486 14.41 -0.51 -3.11
CA SER A 486 15.25 -1.67 -3.48
C SER A 486 15.00 -2.12 -4.91
N VAL A 487 13.73 -2.21 -5.35
CA VAL A 487 13.40 -2.56 -6.74
C VAL A 487 13.94 -1.51 -7.72
N VAL A 488 13.81 -0.21 -7.39
CA VAL A 488 14.38 0.87 -8.22
C VAL A 488 15.90 0.74 -8.34
N LEU A 489 16.61 0.47 -7.24
CA LEU A 489 18.07 0.26 -7.24
C LEU A 489 18.44 -1.01 -8.02
N ASN A 490 17.73 -2.11 -7.81
CA ASN A 490 17.98 -3.36 -8.53
C ASN A 490 17.85 -3.15 -10.04
N TYR A 491 16.79 -2.49 -10.49
CA TYR A 491 16.57 -2.23 -11.90
C TYR A 491 17.54 -1.21 -12.50
N LEU A 492 17.77 -0.07 -11.82
CA LEU A 492 18.57 1.04 -12.35
C LEU A 492 20.08 0.85 -12.16
N GLU A 493 20.51 0.31 -11.01
CA GLU A 493 21.93 0.17 -10.67
C GLU A 493 22.49 -1.20 -11.03
N HIS A 494 21.79 -2.25 -10.57
CA HIS A 494 22.29 -3.61 -10.71
C HIS A 494 21.86 -4.26 -12.04
N LYS A 495 21.03 -3.57 -12.84
CA LYS A 495 20.54 -4.04 -14.15
C LYS A 495 19.84 -5.40 -14.09
N LEU A 496 19.22 -5.70 -12.95
CA LEU A 496 18.41 -6.90 -12.81
C LEU A 496 17.15 -6.79 -13.68
N SER A 497 16.66 -7.91 -14.14
CA SER A 497 15.37 -7.96 -14.84
C SER A 497 14.21 -7.70 -13.88
N LEU A 498 13.00 -7.49 -14.39
CA LEU A 498 11.80 -7.39 -13.53
C LEU A 498 11.45 -8.71 -12.84
N TYR A 499 12.03 -9.80 -13.30
CA TYR A 499 11.86 -11.13 -12.74
C TYR A 499 12.78 -11.37 -11.53
N ASP A 500 14.03 -10.87 -11.59
CA ASP A 500 15.01 -10.95 -10.50
C ASP A 500 14.67 -9.99 -9.36
#